data_e72b9e65e6f26e7a8d09d7fbfb78bbf5
#
_entry.id   e72b9e65e6f26e7a8d09d7fbfb78bbf5
#
_cell.length_a   1.000
_cell.length_b   1.000
_cell.length_c   1.000
_cell.angle_alpha   90.00
_cell.angle_beta   90.00
_cell.angle_gamma   90.00
#
_symmetry.space_group_name_H-M   'P 1'
#
loop_
_entity.id
_entity.type
_entity.pdbx_description
1 polymer ?
#
loop_
_entity_poly.entity_id
_entity_poly.type
_entity_poly.pdbx_seq_one_letter_code
_entity_poly.pdbx_strand_id
1 'polypeptide(L)'
;MKEEKKEEKTAVEASAVQELEKENARLKAALAKEKDDYVRLMADFENFRRHSAEAKLELVTTAAADTIKGLLPVLDDCERAMKMLEESSDDVAKEGTALIYNKLMSYLKTKGLEEIKAKGEKFDTDIHEAVAQFPVQEEGQKGMVFDVVQTGYTLSGKVIRFAKVVVGI
;
A
#
# COMPACT_ATOMS: atom_id res chain seq x y z
N MET A 1 -57.80 58.19 28.29
CA MET A 1 -58.20 56.78 28.46
C MET A 1 -58.20 55.90 27.19
N LYS A 2 -58.70 56.34 26.03
CA LYS A 2 -58.70 55.51 24.79
C LYS A 2 -57.34 55.62 24.05
N GLU A 3 -56.66 56.73 24.10
CA GLU A 3 -55.34 56.92 23.49
C GLU A 3 -54.23 56.23 24.28
N GLU A 4 -54.22 56.35 25.60
CA GLU A 4 -53.25 55.68 26.47
C GLU A 4 -53.26 54.12 26.29
N LYS A 5 -54.46 53.52 26.18
CA LYS A 5 -54.60 52.08 25.91
C LYS A 5 -54.09 51.65 24.52
N LYS A 6 -54.05 52.61 23.58
CA LYS A 6 -53.57 52.34 22.21
C LYS A 6 -52.03 52.45 22.15
N GLU A 7 -51.45 53.39 22.91
CA GLU A 7 -49.98 53.50 23.04
C GLU A 7 -49.38 52.36 23.83
N GLU A 8 -50.01 51.91 24.90
CA GLU A 8 -49.58 50.74 25.68
C GLU A 8 -49.60 49.43 24.87
N LYS A 9 -50.60 49.26 24.01
CA LYS A 9 -50.73 48.11 23.13
C LYS A 9 -49.67 48.10 22.03
N THR A 10 -49.36 49.26 21.44
CA THR A 10 -48.27 49.42 20.44
C THR A 10 -46.91 49.22 21.06
N ALA A 11 -46.68 49.62 22.30
CA ALA A 11 -45.42 49.41 23.00
C ALA A 11 -45.19 47.90 23.34
N VAL A 12 -46.20 47.18 23.75
CA VAL A 12 -46.16 45.74 24.01
C VAL A 12 -45.94 44.96 22.72
N GLU A 13 -46.61 45.36 21.63
CA GLU A 13 -46.43 44.71 20.31
C GLU A 13 -45.01 44.97 19.77
N ALA A 14 -44.45 46.19 19.94
CA ALA A 14 -43.09 46.53 19.55
C ALA A 14 -42.01 45.74 20.36
N SER A 15 -42.28 45.55 21.68
CA SER A 15 -41.39 44.72 22.52
C SER A 15 -41.40 43.27 22.10
N ALA A 16 -42.61 42.70 21.84
CA ALA A 16 -42.72 41.30 21.36
C ALA A 16 -42.08 41.07 19.99
N VAL A 17 -42.17 42.04 19.07
CA VAL A 17 -41.50 41.99 17.77
C VAL A 17 -39.98 41.97 17.95
N GLN A 18 -39.44 42.81 18.84
CA GLN A 18 -38.00 42.84 19.12
C GLN A 18 -37.49 41.54 19.74
N GLU A 19 -38.25 40.89 20.61
CA GLU A 19 -37.88 39.58 21.17
C GLU A 19 -37.90 38.49 20.10
N LEU A 20 -38.92 38.48 19.24
CA LEU A 20 -38.99 37.54 18.09
C LEU A 20 -37.86 37.77 17.09
N GLU A 21 -37.47 39.01 16.82
CA GLU A 21 -36.34 39.29 15.95
C GLU A 21 -34.99 38.78 16.53
N LYS A 22 -34.81 39.00 17.86
CA LYS A 22 -33.63 38.45 18.56
C LYS A 22 -33.56 36.91 18.53
N GLU A 23 -34.69 36.27 18.81
CA GLU A 23 -34.73 34.80 18.76
C GLU A 23 -34.56 34.28 17.35
N ASN A 24 -35.11 34.96 16.33
CA ASN A 24 -34.93 34.62 14.93
C ASN A 24 -33.45 34.76 14.49
N ALA A 25 -32.79 35.81 14.96
CA ALA A 25 -31.37 35.98 14.71
C ALA A 25 -30.51 34.90 15.37
N ARG A 26 -30.85 34.54 16.62
CA ARG A 26 -30.21 33.43 17.35
C ARG A 26 -30.39 32.08 16.66
N LEU A 27 -31.62 31.77 16.26
CA LEU A 27 -31.93 30.52 15.56
C LEU A 27 -31.25 30.43 14.19
N LYS A 28 -31.18 31.54 13.46
CA LYS A 28 -30.43 31.61 12.19
C LYS A 28 -28.92 31.37 12.39
N ALA A 29 -28.35 31.94 13.43
CA ALA A 29 -26.93 31.74 13.75
C ALA A 29 -26.67 30.28 14.18
N ALA A 30 -27.54 29.69 15.01
CA ALA A 30 -27.46 28.29 15.39
C ALA A 30 -27.61 27.36 14.17
N LEU A 31 -28.56 27.61 13.30
CA LEU A 31 -28.74 26.83 12.07
C LEU A 31 -27.54 26.94 11.13
N ALA A 32 -26.93 28.10 11.01
CA ALA A 32 -25.71 28.28 10.20
C ALA A 32 -24.55 27.46 10.76
N LYS A 33 -24.38 27.48 12.07
CA LYS A 33 -23.35 26.69 12.76
C LYS A 33 -23.58 25.18 12.56
N GLU A 34 -24.81 24.70 12.79
CA GLU A 34 -25.14 23.28 12.61
C GLU A 34 -24.96 22.82 11.16
N LYS A 35 -25.23 23.67 10.18
CA LYS A 35 -24.95 23.37 8.77
C LYS A 35 -23.46 23.23 8.49
N ASP A 36 -22.64 24.11 9.06
CA ASP A 36 -21.18 24.06 8.91
C ASP A 36 -20.61 22.79 9.57
N ASP A 37 -21.02 22.50 10.79
CA ASP A 37 -20.66 21.29 11.52
C ASP A 37 -21.09 20.02 10.76
N TYR A 38 -22.28 20.03 10.14
CA TYR A 38 -22.76 18.92 9.30
C TYR A 38 -21.88 18.71 8.06
N VAL A 39 -21.55 19.79 7.34
CA VAL A 39 -20.67 19.71 6.15
C VAL A 39 -19.30 19.15 6.53
N ARG A 40 -18.75 19.61 7.66
CA ARG A 40 -17.49 19.11 8.19
C ARG A 40 -17.55 17.62 8.53
N LEU A 41 -18.60 17.23 9.24
CA LEU A 41 -18.81 15.82 9.60
C LEU A 41 -18.94 14.92 8.36
N MET A 42 -19.64 15.39 7.32
CA MET A 42 -19.75 14.65 6.05
C MET A 42 -18.37 14.48 5.38
N ALA A 43 -17.56 15.53 5.35
CA ALA A 43 -16.20 15.45 4.81
C ALA A 43 -15.31 14.49 5.62
N ASP A 44 -15.40 14.54 6.94
CA ASP A 44 -14.67 13.63 7.82
C ASP A 44 -15.12 12.17 7.64
N PHE A 45 -16.42 11.94 7.47
CA PHE A 45 -16.98 10.61 7.20
C PHE A 45 -16.50 10.04 5.84
N GLU A 46 -16.47 10.86 4.80
CA GLU A 46 -15.96 10.44 3.49
C GLU A 46 -14.47 10.10 3.55
N ASN A 47 -13.68 10.92 4.24
CA ASN A 47 -12.25 10.65 4.48
C ASN A 47 -12.05 9.34 5.25
N PHE A 48 -12.80 9.14 6.33
CA PHE A 48 -12.76 7.91 7.12
C PHE A 48 -13.10 6.68 6.27
N ARG A 49 -14.15 6.75 5.45
CA ARG A 49 -14.55 5.65 4.57
C ARG A 49 -13.47 5.30 3.56
N ARG A 50 -12.85 6.32 2.95
CA ARG A 50 -11.72 6.13 2.02
C ARG A 50 -10.54 5.45 2.71
N HIS A 51 -10.05 6.01 3.80
CA HIS A 51 -8.93 5.44 4.55
C HIS A 51 -9.22 4.03 5.09
N SER A 52 -10.45 3.77 5.52
CA SER A 52 -10.84 2.43 5.96
C SER A 52 -10.82 1.40 4.82
N ALA A 53 -11.20 1.80 3.60
CA ALA A 53 -11.11 0.93 2.43
C ALA A 53 -9.65 0.67 2.03
N GLU A 54 -8.82 1.70 2.02
CA GLU A 54 -7.36 1.60 1.77
C GLU A 54 -6.67 0.70 2.79
N ALA A 55 -6.94 0.88 4.09
CA ALA A 55 -6.38 0.06 5.15
C ALA A 55 -6.79 -1.42 5.06
N LYS A 56 -8.05 -1.69 4.66
CA LYS A 56 -8.50 -3.08 4.43
C LYS A 56 -7.75 -3.73 3.27
N LEU A 57 -7.54 -3.00 2.17
CA LEU A 57 -6.79 -3.50 1.02
C LEU A 57 -5.34 -3.78 1.40
N GLU A 58 -4.71 -2.87 2.13
CA GLU A 58 -3.34 -3.03 2.63
C GLU A 58 -3.21 -4.24 3.57
N LEU A 59 -4.17 -4.44 4.48
CA LEU A 59 -4.18 -5.59 5.38
C LEU A 59 -4.22 -6.92 4.62
N VAL A 60 -5.08 -7.03 3.60
CA VAL A 60 -5.17 -8.24 2.76
C VAL A 60 -3.84 -8.49 2.03
N THR A 61 -3.23 -7.44 1.49
CA THR A 61 -1.94 -7.54 0.79
C THR A 61 -0.81 -7.95 1.75
N THR A 62 -0.78 -7.37 2.96
CA THR A 62 0.24 -7.68 3.98
C THR A 62 0.10 -9.12 4.50
N ALA A 63 -1.14 -9.58 4.77
CA ALA A 63 -1.37 -10.96 5.21
C ALA A 63 -0.93 -11.99 4.14
N ALA A 64 -1.18 -11.69 2.86
CA ALA A 64 -0.69 -12.52 1.76
C ALA A 64 0.84 -12.48 1.65
N ALA A 65 1.47 -11.33 1.89
CA ALA A 65 2.91 -11.16 1.82
C ALA A 65 3.64 -12.03 2.85
N ASP A 66 3.17 -12.09 4.09
CA ASP A 66 3.79 -12.92 5.15
C ASP A 66 3.73 -14.41 4.80
N THR A 67 2.58 -14.87 4.32
CA THR A 67 2.41 -16.27 3.87
C THR A 67 3.33 -16.60 2.69
N ILE A 68 3.38 -15.75 1.68
CA ILE A 68 4.23 -15.93 0.50
C ILE A 68 5.70 -15.87 0.89
N LYS A 69 6.10 -14.93 1.76
CA LYS A 69 7.47 -14.83 2.27
C LYS A 69 7.92 -16.11 2.97
N GLY A 70 7.02 -16.76 3.71
CA GLY A 70 7.27 -18.08 4.32
C GLY A 70 7.46 -19.22 3.32
N LEU A 71 6.95 -19.07 2.08
CA LEU A 71 7.14 -20.05 0.99
C LEU A 71 8.41 -19.80 0.15
N LEU A 72 9.03 -18.63 0.22
CA LEU A 72 10.22 -18.31 -0.58
C LEU A 72 11.39 -19.29 -0.35
N PRO A 73 11.66 -19.79 0.88
CA PRO A 73 12.68 -20.82 1.08
C PRO A 73 12.42 -22.11 0.28
N VAL A 74 11.16 -22.48 0.08
CA VAL A 74 10.81 -23.65 -0.74
C VAL A 74 11.13 -23.41 -2.22
N LEU A 75 10.91 -22.18 -2.72
CA LEU A 75 11.35 -21.81 -4.07
C LEU A 75 12.88 -21.86 -4.20
N ASP A 76 13.60 -21.32 -3.22
CA ASP A 76 15.08 -21.36 -3.21
C ASP A 76 15.59 -22.81 -3.22
N ASP A 77 14.95 -23.70 -2.48
CA ASP A 77 15.29 -25.13 -2.47
C ASP A 77 15.01 -25.81 -3.82
N CYS A 78 13.91 -25.45 -4.48
CA CYS A 78 13.62 -25.94 -5.83
C CYS A 78 14.65 -25.41 -6.85
N GLU A 79 15.02 -24.14 -6.80
CA GLU A 79 16.07 -23.56 -7.66
C GLU A 79 17.42 -24.25 -7.44
N ARG A 80 17.77 -24.49 -6.18
CA ARG A 80 18.99 -25.22 -5.83
C ARG A 80 18.96 -26.67 -6.34
N ALA A 81 17.84 -27.35 -6.19
CA ALA A 81 17.67 -28.73 -6.71
C ALA A 81 17.81 -28.76 -8.24
N MET A 82 17.20 -27.79 -8.96
CA MET A 82 17.35 -27.70 -10.41
C MET A 82 18.80 -27.50 -10.83
N LYS A 83 19.55 -26.60 -10.15
CA LYS A 83 21.00 -26.39 -10.42
C LYS A 83 21.80 -27.65 -10.18
N MET A 84 21.55 -28.39 -9.09
CA MET A 84 22.25 -29.65 -8.82
C MET A 84 21.92 -30.74 -9.85
N LEU A 85 20.71 -30.72 -10.39
CA LEU A 85 20.28 -31.69 -11.40
C LEU A 85 20.79 -31.34 -12.82
N GLU A 86 21.25 -30.11 -13.09
CA GLU A 86 21.79 -29.73 -14.40
C GLU A 86 22.93 -30.64 -14.85
N GLU A 87 23.78 -31.06 -13.93
CA GLU A 87 24.91 -32.00 -14.18
C GLU A 87 24.53 -33.47 -14.05
N SER A 88 23.31 -33.80 -13.61
CA SER A 88 22.81 -35.16 -13.45
C SER A 88 22.39 -35.73 -14.80
N SER A 89 22.47 -37.06 -14.96
CA SER A 89 21.91 -37.79 -16.11
C SER A 89 20.46 -38.20 -15.91
N ASP A 90 19.81 -37.83 -14.79
CA ASP A 90 18.43 -38.17 -14.48
C ASP A 90 17.44 -37.15 -15.05
N ASP A 91 17.07 -37.34 -16.30
CA ASP A 91 16.16 -36.42 -17.01
C ASP A 91 14.74 -36.41 -16.39
N VAL A 92 14.30 -37.52 -15.78
CA VAL A 92 12.98 -37.62 -15.14
C VAL A 92 12.94 -36.75 -13.89
N ALA A 93 14.01 -36.77 -13.08
CA ALA A 93 14.12 -35.91 -11.89
C ALA A 93 14.20 -34.45 -12.29
N LYS A 94 14.94 -34.08 -13.36
CA LYS A 94 15.01 -32.73 -13.90
C LYS A 94 13.62 -32.22 -14.28
N GLU A 95 12.92 -32.97 -15.13
CA GLU A 95 11.60 -32.60 -15.63
C GLU A 95 10.59 -32.48 -14.49
N GLY A 96 10.59 -33.45 -13.56
CA GLY A 96 9.70 -33.44 -12.39
C GLY A 96 9.91 -32.24 -11.51
N THR A 97 11.17 -31.88 -11.18
CA THR A 97 11.50 -30.71 -10.34
C THR A 97 11.12 -29.41 -11.04
N ALA A 98 11.45 -29.26 -12.32
CA ALA A 98 11.08 -28.09 -13.11
C ALA A 98 9.54 -27.92 -13.20
N LEU A 99 8.80 -29.01 -13.33
CA LEU A 99 7.34 -28.95 -13.37
C LEU A 99 6.74 -28.43 -12.04
N ILE A 100 7.28 -28.89 -10.91
CA ILE A 100 6.84 -28.45 -9.58
C ILE A 100 7.13 -26.96 -9.41
N TYR A 101 8.37 -26.54 -9.70
CA TYR A 101 8.78 -25.14 -9.63
C TYR A 101 7.89 -24.23 -10.51
N ASN A 102 7.71 -24.61 -11.77
CA ASN A 102 6.93 -23.82 -12.72
C ASN A 102 5.45 -23.71 -12.31
N LYS A 103 4.85 -24.77 -11.77
CA LYS A 103 3.47 -24.73 -11.26
C LYS A 103 3.35 -23.81 -10.04
N LEU A 104 4.28 -23.92 -9.09
CA LEU A 104 4.30 -23.06 -7.89
C LEU A 104 4.50 -21.60 -8.27
N MET A 105 5.49 -21.30 -9.11
CA MET A 105 5.77 -19.94 -9.59
C MET A 105 4.59 -19.36 -10.36
N SER A 106 3.96 -20.16 -11.25
CA SER A 106 2.77 -19.72 -12.00
C SER A 106 1.62 -19.37 -11.07
N TYR A 107 1.38 -20.16 -10.03
CA TYR A 107 0.37 -19.84 -9.03
C TYR A 107 0.70 -18.56 -8.25
N LEU A 108 1.93 -18.40 -7.78
CA LEU A 108 2.35 -17.22 -7.05
C LEU A 108 2.30 -15.96 -7.91
N LYS A 109 2.59 -16.04 -9.21
CA LYS A 109 2.39 -14.95 -10.17
C LYS A 109 0.93 -14.51 -10.25
N THR A 110 -0.04 -15.42 -10.17
CA THR A 110 -1.48 -15.05 -10.11
C THR A 110 -1.83 -14.27 -8.83
N LYS A 111 -1.00 -14.39 -7.78
CA LYS A 111 -1.12 -13.63 -6.53
C LYS A 111 -0.34 -12.32 -6.54
N GLY A 112 0.29 -11.97 -7.67
CA GLY A 112 1.05 -10.74 -7.84
C GLY A 112 2.52 -10.84 -7.43
N LEU A 113 3.07 -12.05 -7.26
CA LEU A 113 4.50 -12.25 -7.04
C LEU A 113 5.27 -12.03 -8.34
N GLU A 114 6.31 -11.20 -8.29
CA GLU A 114 7.21 -10.93 -9.41
C GLU A 114 8.67 -11.08 -8.95
N GLU A 115 9.48 -11.68 -9.81
CA GLU A 115 10.91 -11.83 -9.59
C GLU A 115 11.66 -10.53 -9.92
N ILE A 116 12.58 -10.15 -9.06
CA ILE A 116 13.49 -9.02 -9.31
C ILE A 116 14.62 -9.52 -10.22
N LYS A 117 14.59 -9.08 -11.49
CA LYS A 117 15.64 -9.38 -12.47
C LYS A 117 16.85 -8.52 -12.20
N ALA A 118 17.76 -9.01 -11.34
CA ALA A 118 18.92 -8.26 -10.91
C ALA A 118 20.18 -8.47 -11.77
N LYS A 119 20.38 -9.67 -12.32
CA LYS A 119 21.63 -10.02 -13.04
C LYS A 119 21.83 -9.16 -14.29
N GLY A 120 22.98 -8.48 -14.34
CA GLY A 120 23.34 -7.59 -15.43
C GLY A 120 22.75 -6.18 -15.35
N GLU A 121 21.93 -5.92 -14.32
CA GLU A 121 21.36 -4.59 -14.06
C GLU A 121 22.29 -3.76 -13.15
N LYS A 122 22.06 -2.46 -13.11
CA LYS A 122 22.74 -1.57 -12.17
C LYS A 122 22.32 -1.88 -10.75
N PHE A 123 23.29 -1.91 -9.82
CA PHE A 123 22.97 -2.10 -8.40
C PHE A 123 22.07 -0.96 -7.90
N ASP A 124 20.97 -1.35 -7.26
CA ASP A 124 19.97 -0.46 -6.67
C ASP A 124 19.69 -0.89 -5.23
N THR A 125 19.90 0.00 -4.28
CA THR A 125 19.69 -0.26 -2.84
C THR A 125 18.26 -0.48 -2.45
N ASP A 126 17.29 -0.04 -3.28
CA ASP A 126 15.87 -0.17 -2.98
C ASP A 126 15.32 -1.58 -3.23
N ILE A 127 16.03 -2.39 -4.05
CA ILE A 127 15.60 -3.73 -4.45
C ILE A 127 16.70 -4.80 -4.31
N HIS A 128 17.97 -4.40 -4.14
CA HIS A 128 19.12 -5.30 -4.05
C HIS A 128 19.84 -5.18 -2.70
N GLU A 129 20.39 -6.29 -2.24
CA GLU A 129 21.28 -6.41 -1.09
C GLU A 129 22.63 -6.95 -1.57
N ALA A 130 23.69 -6.14 -1.53
CA ALA A 130 25.03 -6.58 -1.90
C ALA A 130 25.63 -7.44 -0.79
N VAL A 131 25.85 -8.73 -1.05
CA VAL A 131 26.45 -9.68 -0.10
C VAL A 131 27.93 -9.93 -0.36
N ALA A 132 28.40 -9.68 -1.58
CA ALA A 132 29.80 -9.80 -1.97
C ALA A 132 30.16 -8.82 -3.09
N GLN A 133 31.45 -8.62 -3.28
CA GLN A 133 32.03 -7.81 -4.35
C GLN A 133 32.95 -8.69 -5.18
N PHE A 134 32.96 -8.47 -6.49
CA PHE A 134 33.80 -9.19 -7.42
C PHE A 134 34.62 -8.20 -8.26
N PRO A 135 35.96 -8.33 -8.33
CA PRO A 135 36.77 -7.46 -9.14
C PRO A 135 36.51 -7.73 -10.62
N VAL A 136 36.09 -6.69 -11.34
CA VAL A 136 35.81 -6.75 -12.78
C VAL A 136 36.89 -5.98 -13.55
N GLN A 137 37.26 -6.49 -14.75
CA GLN A 137 38.28 -5.86 -15.59
C GLN A 137 37.72 -4.73 -16.47
N GLU A 138 36.43 -4.79 -16.78
CA GLU A 138 35.77 -3.82 -17.64
C GLU A 138 35.11 -2.71 -16.78
N GLU A 139 35.45 -1.44 -17.06
CA GLU A 139 34.89 -0.30 -16.34
C GLU A 139 33.34 -0.23 -16.43
N GLY A 140 32.78 -0.73 -17.54
CA GLY A 140 31.32 -0.78 -17.73
C GLY A 140 30.57 -1.76 -16.80
N GLN A 141 31.29 -2.69 -16.17
CA GLN A 141 30.71 -3.66 -15.23
C GLN A 141 30.81 -3.20 -13.77
N LYS A 142 31.49 -2.10 -13.49
CA LYS A 142 31.56 -1.52 -12.14
C LYS A 142 30.22 -0.97 -11.72
N GLY A 143 29.78 -1.36 -10.52
CA GLY A 143 28.47 -1.01 -9.99
C GLY A 143 27.30 -1.78 -10.62
N MET A 144 27.59 -2.78 -11.45
CA MET A 144 26.57 -3.69 -11.99
C MET A 144 26.47 -4.95 -11.15
N VAL A 145 25.31 -5.58 -11.17
CA VAL A 145 25.10 -6.89 -10.55
C VAL A 145 25.75 -7.96 -11.41
N PHE A 146 26.85 -8.53 -10.91
CA PHE A 146 27.60 -9.58 -11.58
C PHE A 146 26.87 -10.92 -11.51
N ASP A 147 26.36 -11.28 -10.31
CA ASP A 147 25.64 -12.51 -10.10
C ASP A 147 24.57 -12.38 -9.00
N VAL A 148 23.60 -13.30 -9.00
CA VAL A 148 22.50 -13.36 -8.03
C VAL A 148 22.68 -14.60 -7.17
N VAL A 149 22.94 -14.37 -5.88
CA VAL A 149 23.11 -15.44 -4.88
C VAL A 149 21.74 -15.95 -4.40
N GLN A 150 20.78 -15.04 -4.25
CA GLN A 150 19.42 -15.36 -3.86
C GLN A 150 18.44 -14.45 -4.59
N THR A 151 17.46 -15.05 -5.26
CA THR A 151 16.45 -14.34 -6.04
C THR A 151 15.62 -13.43 -5.14
N GLY A 152 15.44 -12.16 -5.53
CA GLY A 152 14.56 -11.19 -4.87
C GLY A 152 13.15 -11.25 -5.44
N TYR A 153 12.17 -10.82 -4.63
CA TYR A 153 10.77 -10.83 -5.05
C TYR A 153 10.03 -9.58 -4.61
N THR A 154 9.14 -9.12 -5.48
CA THR A 154 8.10 -8.12 -5.16
C THR A 154 6.73 -8.78 -5.13
N LEU A 155 5.81 -8.23 -4.35
CA LEU A 155 4.40 -8.62 -4.33
C LEU A 155 3.54 -7.38 -4.59
N SER A 156 2.83 -7.37 -5.71
CA SER A 156 2.02 -6.20 -6.13
C SER A 156 2.81 -4.88 -6.09
N GLY A 157 4.07 -4.92 -6.55
CA GLY A 157 4.97 -3.77 -6.61
C GLY A 157 5.71 -3.42 -5.31
N LYS A 158 5.43 -4.11 -4.18
CA LYS A 158 6.13 -3.91 -2.90
C LYS A 158 7.18 -4.99 -2.71
N VAL A 159 8.42 -4.62 -2.39
CA VAL A 159 9.50 -5.58 -2.12
C VAL A 159 9.17 -6.39 -0.86
N ILE A 160 9.12 -7.71 -1.00
CA ILE A 160 8.94 -8.65 0.11
C ILE A 160 10.26 -9.37 0.47
N ARG A 161 11.21 -9.41 -0.48
CA ARG A 161 12.57 -9.92 -0.27
C ARG A 161 13.52 -9.25 -1.28
N PHE A 162 14.60 -8.66 -0.78
CA PHE A 162 15.67 -8.11 -1.63
C PHE A 162 16.39 -9.22 -2.38
N ALA A 163 16.86 -8.93 -3.61
CA ALA A 163 17.77 -9.84 -4.29
C ALA A 163 19.16 -9.73 -3.66
N LYS A 164 19.72 -10.87 -3.20
CA LYS A 164 21.10 -10.89 -2.73
C LYS A 164 22.03 -11.07 -3.90
N VAL A 165 22.89 -10.10 -4.09
CA VAL A 165 23.70 -9.97 -5.31
C VAL A 165 25.18 -9.81 -5.01
N VAL A 166 25.99 -10.19 -6.01
CA VAL A 166 27.42 -9.88 -6.09
C VAL A 166 27.59 -8.69 -7.02
N VAL A 167 28.27 -7.64 -6.56
CA VAL A 167 28.44 -6.39 -7.31
C VAL A 167 29.86 -6.31 -7.88
N GLY A 168 30.01 -5.91 -9.15
CA GLY A 168 31.31 -5.66 -9.80
C GLY A 168 31.96 -4.39 -9.24
N ILE A 169 33.26 -4.47 -8.89
CA ILE A 169 34.09 -3.35 -8.41
C ILE A 169 35.29 -3.12 -9.28
#